data_aae008b590f65986637cc03d3846ad44
#
_entry.id   aae008b590f65986637cc03d3846ad44
#
_cell.length_a   1.000
_cell.length_b   1.000
_cell.length_c   1.000
_cell.angle_alpha   90.00
_cell.angle_beta   90.00
_cell.angle_gamma   90.00
#
_symmetry.space_group_name_H-M   'P 1'
#
loop_
_entity.id
_entity.type
_entity.pdbx_description
1 polymer ?
#
loop_
_entity_poly.entity_id
_entity_poly.type
_entity_poly.pdbx_seq_one_letter_code
_entity_poly.pdbx_strand_id
1 'polypeptide(L)'
;MRDISDTIARLSAMRGRPAGAGQSKDDHLSEMTGFGSNPGALRARFYLPENLPKQAALVVVLHGCTQNAAAYDHGSGWTELAAEQGFAVLLPEQQRANNANLCFNWFVPGDVSRDSGEALSIRQMIEAAVVTHGLDRKRIFVTGLSAGGAMAAVMLATYPDVFAGGAIIAGLAYGSASTIPEAFDRMRGHGGPSRSDLQRLLREASPHKGAWPRISVWQGSADTTVVPSNADAVLAQWQGVHGLAQAPTRTEKVDGQGRKVWCDGKGRDVVEAYSIAGMGHGTPLQASGDNALGKAGPFMLDVGISSTRHIARFWGLTKPDVRRAAKAEAASGTALQPFSPKEKPRAVRVDPAPEPVNPPSGPAGGITKVIEDALRAAGLMR
;
A
#
# COMPACT_ATOMS: atom_id res chain seq x y z
N MET A 1 -1.12 -5.86 -42.83
CA MET A 1 -0.24 -4.90 -42.14
C MET A 1 -1.14 -3.77 -41.62
N ARG A 2 -1.46 -3.73 -40.34
CA ARG A 2 -2.23 -2.62 -39.73
C ARG A 2 -1.26 -1.47 -39.48
N ASP A 3 -1.58 -0.32 -40.04
CA ASP A 3 -0.72 0.86 -40.10
C ASP A 3 -0.50 1.46 -38.69
N ILE A 4 0.76 1.80 -38.41
CA ILE A 4 1.19 2.50 -37.18
C ILE A 4 0.43 3.82 -37.02
N SER A 5 0.05 4.46 -38.16
CA SER A 5 -0.77 5.67 -38.17
C SER A 5 -2.14 5.50 -37.55
N ASP A 6 -2.78 4.33 -37.65
CA ASP A 6 -4.10 4.03 -37.08
C ASP A 6 -4.04 3.89 -35.53
N THR A 7 -2.91 3.37 -35.05
CA THR A 7 -2.65 3.26 -33.59
C THR A 7 -2.36 4.62 -32.97
N ILE A 8 -1.60 5.46 -33.69
CA ILE A 8 -1.32 6.86 -33.27
C ILE A 8 -2.58 7.69 -33.29
N ALA A 9 -3.45 7.53 -34.31
CA ALA A 9 -4.73 8.23 -34.39
C ALA A 9 -5.69 7.84 -33.22
N ARG A 10 -5.75 6.57 -32.83
CA ARG A 10 -6.54 6.10 -31.68
C ARG A 10 -5.99 6.60 -30.35
N LEU A 11 -4.67 6.62 -30.18
CA LEU A 11 -4.02 7.20 -28.99
C LEU A 11 -4.17 8.71 -28.93
N SER A 12 -4.15 9.41 -30.08
CA SER A 12 -4.43 10.84 -30.18
C SER A 12 -5.90 11.17 -29.93
N ALA A 13 -6.84 10.33 -30.39
CA ALA A 13 -8.26 10.48 -30.08
C ALA A 13 -8.58 10.25 -28.58
N MET A 14 -7.83 9.38 -27.91
CA MET A 14 -7.87 9.25 -26.46
C MET A 14 -7.23 10.45 -25.73
N ARG A 15 -6.26 11.15 -26.35
CA ARG A 15 -5.69 12.41 -25.85
C ARG A 15 -6.57 13.63 -26.10
N GLY A 16 -7.49 13.58 -27.06
CA GLY A 16 -8.31 14.70 -27.53
C GLY A 16 -9.56 15.01 -26.68
N ARG A 17 -9.76 14.39 -25.52
CA ARG A 17 -10.71 14.92 -24.55
C ARG A 17 -9.97 15.98 -23.72
N PRO A 18 -10.38 17.27 -23.81
CA PRO A 18 -9.87 18.27 -22.87
C PRO A 18 -10.23 17.75 -21.49
N ALA A 19 -9.24 17.70 -20.60
CA ALA A 19 -9.48 17.56 -19.19
C ALA A 19 -10.15 18.85 -18.69
N GLY A 20 -11.38 19.05 -19.13
CA GLY A 20 -12.32 19.90 -18.42
C GLY A 20 -12.55 19.21 -17.09
N ALA A 21 -12.32 19.93 -16.00
CA ALA A 21 -12.61 19.55 -14.64
C ALA A 21 -14.11 19.21 -14.46
N GLY A 22 -14.51 18.07 -14.99
CA GLY A 22 -15.74 17.40 -14.60
C GLY A 22 -15.39 16.62 -13.35
N GLN A 23 -15.71 17.15 -12.17
CA GLN A 23 -15.90 16.32 -11.00
C GLN A 23 -16.80 15.18 -11.43
N SER A 24 -16.31 13.93 -11.39
CA SER A 24 -17.17 12.77 -11.56
C SER A 24 -18.29 12.92 -10.53
N LYS A 25 -19.55 12.60 -10.88
CA LYS A 25 -20.69 12.70 -9.95
C LYS A 25 -20.49 11.93 -8.64
N ASP A 26 -19.45 11.12 -8.54
CA ASP A 26 -19.05 10.30 -7.39
C ASP A 26 -17.83 10.83 -6.65
N ASP A 27 -17.29 12.02 -6.98
CA ASP A 27 -16.15 12.61 -6.26
C ASP A 27 -16.64 13.36 -5.02
N HIS A 28 -16.61 12.65 -3.88
CA HIS A 28 -17.00 13.16 -2.56
C HIS A 28 -15.83 13.76 -1.77
N LEU A 29 -14.65 13.87 -2.40
CA LEU A 29 -13.47 14.45 -1.77
C LEU A 29 -13.48 15.97 -1.88
N SER A 30 -13.27 16.66 -0.77
CA SER A 30 -13.04 18.10 -0.71
C SER A 30 -11.62 18.44 -1.14
N GLU A 31 -11.39 19.65 -1.65
CA GLU A 31 -10.05 20.16 -1.89
C GLU A 31 -9.60 21.04 -0.70
N MET A 32 -8.39 20.79 -0.20
CA MET A 32 -7.76 21.60 0.83
C MET A 32 -6.75 22.53 0.19
N THR A 33 -6.84 23.82 0.46
CA THR A 33 -5.92 24.86 -0.02
C THR A 33 -5.28 25.59 1.16
N GLY A 34 -4.21 26.36 0.91
CA GLY A 34 -3.59 27.20 1.96
C GLY A 34 -2.89 26.41 3.07
N PHE A 35 -2.44 25.20 2.80
CA PHE A 35 -1.79 24.33 3.80
C PHE A 35 -0.29 24.60 4.00
N GLY A 36 0.30 25.55 3.29
CA GLY A 36 1.70 25.93 3.40
C GLY A 36 2.33 26.32 2.07
N SER A 37 3.66 26.27 1.99
CA SER A 37 4.44 26.64 0.79
C SER A 37 4.33 25.63 -0.36
N ASN A 38 3.99 24.39 -0.07
CA ASN A 38 3.78 23.31 -1.04
C ASN A 38 4.93 23.14 -2.08
N PRO A 39 6.18 22.96 -1.66
CA PRO A 39 7.31 22.91 -2.58
C PRO A 39 7.27 21.73 -3.55
N GLY A 40 6.59 20.63 -3.22
CA GLY A 40 6.37 19.49 -4.10
C GLY A 40 5.20 19.67 -5.08
N ALA A 41 4.57 20.85 -5.12
CA ALA A 41 3.47 21.19 -6.04
C ALA A 41 2.35 20.15 -6.11
N LEU A 42 1.98 19.53 -4.97
CA LEU A 42 0.91 18.55 -4.85
C LEU A 42 -0.45 19.22 -4.63
N ARG A 43 -1.54 18.48 -4.97
CA ARG A 43 -2.89 18.85 -4.53
C ARG A 43 -3.23 18.10 -3.26
N ALA A 44 -4.07 18.68 -2.42
CA ALA A 44 -4.58 18.03 -1.20
C ALA A 44 -6.08 17.77 -1.37
N ARG A 45 -6.45 16.49 -1.38
CA ARG A 45 -7.84 16.04 -1.35
C ARG A 45 -8.14 15.50 0.04
N PHE A 46 -9.37 15.68 0.54
CA PHE A 46 -9.69 15.41 1.93
C PHE A 46 -11.10 14.89 2.10
N TYR A 47 -11.29 13.99 3.07
CA TYR A 47 -12.59 13.45 3.45
C TYR A 47 -12.77 13.45 4.97
N LEU A 48 -13.92 13.95 5.41
CA LEU A 48 -14.40 13.90 6.80
C LEU A 48 -15.74 13.19 6.85
N PRO A 49 -15.88 12.12 7.65
CA PRO A 49 -17.20 11.56 7.94
C PRO A 49 -18.09 12.58 8.66
N GLU A 50 -19.40 12.54 8.41
CA GLU A 50 -20.37 13.44 9.06
C GLU A 50 -20.30 13.35 10.60
N ASN A 51 -20.10 12.16 11.15
CA ASN A 51 -20.02 11.89 12.59
C ASN A 51 -18.58 11.68 13.04
N LEU A 52 -17.65 12.57 12.66
CA LEU A 52 -16.26 12.47 13.07
C LEU A 52 -16.14 12.67 14.59
N PRO A 53 -15.58 11.73 15.36
CA PRO A 53 -15.37 11.88 16.79
C PRO A 53 -14.31 12.98 17.07
N LYS A 54 -14.40 13.59 18.26
CA LYS A 54 -13.34 14.51 18.73
C LYS A 54 -12.00 13.77 18.77
N GLN A 55 -10.93 14.44 18.38
CA GLN A 55 -9.59 13.85 18.32
C GLN A 55 -9.56 12.56 17.50
N ALA A 56 -10.25 12.55 16.37
CA ALA A 56 -10.22 11.43 15.43
C ALA A 56 -8.82 11.20 14.87
N ALA A 57 -8.56 9.96 14.45
CA ALA A 57 -7.34 9.63 13.73
C ALA A 57 -7.33 10.24 12.32
N LEU A 58 -6.13 10.37 11.74
CA LEU A 58 -5.92 10.74 10.35
C LEU A 58 -5.22 9.62 9.59
N VAL A 59 -5.75 9.24 8.44
CA VAL A 59 -5.09 8.34 7.50
C VAL A 59 -4.69 9.11 6.25
N VAL A 60 -3.41 9.10 5.91
CA VAL A 60 -2.86 9.67 4.68
C VAL A 60 -2.76 8.55 3.65
N VAL A 61 -3.36 8.74 2.47
CA VAL A 61 -3.50 7.72 1.43
C VAL A 61 -2.87 8.21 0.13
N LEU A 62 -1.83 7.50 -0.34
CA LEU A 62 -1.02 7.88 -1.49
C LEU A 62 -1.27 6.94 -2.67
N HIS A 63 -1.76 7.49 -3.79
CA HIS A 63 -2.08 6.72 -4.99
C HIS A 63 -0.82 6.23 -5.73
N GLY A 64 -0.97 5.24 -6.60
CA GLY A 64 0.09 4.78 -7.51
C GLY A 64 0.22 5.66 -8.75
N CYS A 65 1.22 5.37 -9.60
CA CYS A 65 1.39 6.02 -10.90
C CYS A 65 0.11 5.90 -11.74
N THR A 66 -0.13 6.90 -12.59
CA THR A 66 -1.30 7.01 -13.49
C THR A 66 -2.67 7.11 -12.81
N GLN A 67 -2.72 7.07 -11.49
CA GLN A 67 -3.93 7.24 -10.68
C GLN A 67 -4.06 8.70 -10.19
N ASN A 68 -5.20 8.98 -9.55
CA ASN A 68 -5.47 10.20 -8.79
C ASN A 68 -6.12 9.84 -7.45
N ALA A 69 -6.31 10.81 -6.57
CA ALA A 69 -6.87 10.61 -5.24
C ALA A 69 -8.24 9.91 -5.27
N ALA A 70 -9.17 10.42 -6.08
CA ALA A 70 -10.54 9.91 -6.14
C ALA A 70 -10.61 8.48 -6.72
N ALA A 71 -9.84 8.17 -7.77
CA ALA A 71 -9.82 6.84 -8.36
C ALA A 71 -9.18 5.81 -7.42
N TYR A 72 -8.11 6.20 -6.70
CA TYR A 72 -7.48 5.31 -5.73
C TYR A 72 -8.38 5.06 -4.52
N ASP A 73 -9.04 6.10 -4.01
CA ASP A 73 -10.00 5.97 -2.91
C ASP A 73 -11.17 5.07 -3.27
N HIS A 74 -11.82 5.32 -4.42
CA HIS A 74 -12.92 4.49 -4.91
C HIS A 74 -12.54 3.00 -5.02
N GLY A 75 -11.31 2.71 -5.48
CA GLY A 75 -10.80 1.35 -5.56
C GLY A 75 -10.46 0.76 -4.20
N SER A 76 -9.76 1.48 -3.35
CA SER A 76 -9.24 0.99 -2.07
C SER A 76 -10.24 1.05 -0.90
N GLY A 77 -11.30 1.90 -1.01
CA GLY A 77 -12.38 2.03 -0.03
C GLY A 77 -11.96 2.71 1.28
N TRP A 78 -10.93 3.54 1.29
CA TRP A 78 -10.48 4.20 2.53
C TRP A 78 -11.53 5.13 3.11
N THR A 79 -12.24 5.92 2.28
CA THR A 79 -13.30 6.81 2.77
C THR A 79 -14.56 6.05 3.19
N GLU A 80 -14.89 4.92 2.54
CA GLU A 80 -15.95 4.01 2.99
C GLU A 80 -15.65 3.50 4.40
N LEU A 81 -14.42 3.02 4.64
CA LEU A 81 -14.00 2.57 5.97
C LEU A 81 -13.95 3.71 6.98
N ALA A 82 -13.55 4.90 6.55
CA ALA A 82 -13.53 6.10 7.40
C ALA A 82 -14.94 6.47 7.87
N ALA A 83 -15.94 6.39 6.99
CA ALA A 83 -17.34 6.58 7.35
C ALA A 83 -17.85 5.53 8.37
N GLU A 84 -17.44 4.26 8.21
CA GLU A 84 -17.79 3.19 9.14
C GLU A 84 -17.14 3.34 10.53
N GLN A 85 -15.87 3.77 10.57
CA GLN A 85 -15.04 3.69 11.77
C GLN A 85 -14.78 5.03 12.46
N GLY A 86 -15.04 6.16 11.81
CA GLY A 86 -14.90 7.51 12.36
C GLY A 86 -13.46 8.02 12.40
N PHE A 87 -12.79 8.10 11.25
CA PHE A 87 -11.50 8.75 11.10
C PHE A 87 -11.46 9.65 9.85
N ALA A 88 -10.54 10.61 9.79
CA ALA A 88 -10.35 11.48 8.65
C ALA A 88 -9.41 10.85 7.62
N VAL A 89 -9.57 11.19 6.33
CA VAL A 89 -8.68 10.72 5.26
C VAL A 89 -8.13 11.92 4.48
N LEU A 90 -6.80 11.99 4.38
CA LEU A 90 -6.07 12.95 3.54
C LEU A 90 -5.48 12.20 2.35
N LEU A 91 -5.74 12.68 1.15
CA LEU A 91 -5.28 12.07 -0.10
C LEU A 91 -4.46 13.09 -0.90
N PRO A 92 -3.16 13.20 -0.62
CA PRO A 92 -2.25 13.96 -1.48
C PRO A 92 -2.32 13.44 -2.91
N GLU A 93 -2.37 14.36 -3.87
CA GLU A 93 -2.52 14.02 -5.28
C GLU A 93 -1.41 14.63 -6.11
N GLN A 94 -0.76 13.80 -6.91
CA GLN A 94 0.28 14.22 -7.84
C GLN A 94 -0.32 14.94 -9.05
N GLN A 95 0.41 15.91 -9.59
CA GLN A 95 0.01 16.67 -10.76
C GLN A 95 0.86 16.33 -11.99
N ARG A 96 0.23 16.32 -13.19
CA ARG A 96 0.94 16.07 -14.46
C ARG A 96 2.05 17.08 -14.77
N ALA A 97 1.91 18.31 -14.32
CA ALA A 97 2.93 19.35 -14.46
C ALA A 97 4.19 19.03 -13.66
N ASN A 98 4.05 18.29 -12.54
CA ASN A 98 5.13 17.88 -11.67
C ASN A 98 5.71 16.51 -12.07
N ASN A 99 4.84 15.57 -12.43
CA ASN A 99 5.24 14.26 -12.96
C ASN A 99 4.23 13.79 -14.03
N ALA A 100 4.70 13.60 -15.28
CA ALA A 100 3.85 13.28 -16.44
C ALA A 100 3.03 11.99 -16.24
N ASN A 101 3.53 11.05 -15.45
CA ASN A 101 2.90 9.76 -15.13
C ASN A 101 2.14 9.77 -13.81
N LEU A 102 2.00 10.94 -13.17
CA LEU A 102 1.37 11.07 -11.86
C LEU A 102 2.03 10.19 -10.77
N CYS A 103 3.32 9.85 -10.91
CA CYS A 103 4.05 9.14 -9.86
C CYS A 103 4.53 10.14 -8.80
N PHE A 104 4.43 9.82 -7.53
CA PHE A 104 5.23 10.52 -6.52
C PHE A 104 6.71 10.34 -6.82
N ASN A 105 7.50 11.39 -6.62
CA ASN A 105 8.93 11.43 -6.96
C ASN A 105 9.79 10.78 -5.85
N TRP A 106 9.45 9.56 -5.43
CA TRP A 106 9.98 8.83 -4.28
C TRP A 106 11.49 8.56 -4.29
N PHE A 107 12.16 8.77 -5.41
CA PHE A 107 13.62 8.60 -5.58
C PHE A 107 14.36 9.90 -5.87
N VAL A 108 13.67 11.02 -6.02
CA VAL A 108 14.29 12.33 -6.30
C VAL A 108 14.77 12.95 -4.99
N PRO A 109 16.08 13.19 -4.78
CA PRO A 109 16.63 13.62 -3.49
C PRO A 109 15.96 14.91 -2.95
N GLY A 110 15.61 15.86 -3.82
CA GLY A 110 14.91 17.09 -3.46
C GLY A 110 13.47 16.90 -2.97
N ASP A 111 12.83 15.79 -3.34
CA ASP A 111 11.44 15.49 -2.98
C ASP A 111 11.29 14.54 -1.80
N VAL A 112 12.37 13.82 -1.46
CA VAL A 112 12.34 12.73 -0.45
C VAL A 112 13.10 13.06 0.84
N SER A 113 13.62 14.28 0.96
CA SER A 113 14.33 14.72 2.17
C SER A 113 13.37 15.39 3.15
N ARG A 114 13.65 15.28 4.45
CA ARG A 114 12.92 16.03 5.49
C ARG A 114 12.99 17.53 5.18
N ASP A 115 11.85 18.21 5.31
CA ASP A 115 11.67 19.65 5.11
C ASP A 115 11.92 20.13 3.66
N SER A 116 11.77 19.22 2.68
CA SER A 116 11.95 19.50 1.25
C SER A 116 10.89 18.82 0.38
N GLY A 117 10.59 19.40 -0.78
CA GLY A 117 9.83 18.84 -1.89
C GLY A 117 8.48 18.25 -1.53
N GLU A 118 8.18 17.07 -2.08
CA GLU A 118 6.91 16.36 -1.85
C GLU A 118 6.73 15.95 -0.39
N ALA A 119 7.80 15.53 0.28
CA ALA A 119 7.76 15.13 1.69
C ALA A 119 7.32 16.30 2.59
N LEU A 120 7.84 17.51 2.36
CA LEU A 120 7.41 18.71 3.09
C LEU A 120 5.96 19.09 2.75
N SER A 121 5.56 19.02 1.48
CA SER A 121 4.19 19.32 1.07
C SER A 121 3.17 18.42 1.80
N ILE A 122 3.40 17.11 1.82
CA ILE A 122 2.55 16.15 2.54
C ILE A 122 2.55 16.45 4.06
N ARG A 123 3.70 16.78 4.64
CA ARG A 123 3.79 17.19 6.06
C ARG A 123 2.97 18.44 6.37
N GLN A 124 2.99 19.44 5.48
CA GLN A 124 2.19 20.66 5.63
C GLN A 124 0.70 20.37 5.53
N MET A 125 0.26 19.51 4.60
CA MET A 125 -1.14 19.09 4.50
C MET A 125 -1.62 18.41 5.77
N ILE A 126 -0.79 17.51 6.35
CA ILE A 126 -1.09 16.84 7.63
C ILE A 126 -1.29 17.87 8.75
N GLU A 127 -0.37 18.83 8.87
CA GLU A 127 -0.45 19.86 9.92
C GLU A 127 -1.71 20.71 9.79
N ALA A 128 -2.02 21.15 8.56
CA ALA A 128 -3.23 21.92 8.29
C ALA A 128 -4.50 21.14 8.64
N ALA A 129 -4.57 19.84 8.24
CA ALA A 129 -5.70 18.97 8.57
C ALA A 129 -5.87 18.81 10.09
N VAL A 130 -4.77 18.53 10.80
CA VAL A 130 -4.78 18.34 12.26
C VAL A 130 -5.26 19.59 12.99
N VAL A 131 -4.73 20.77 12.62
CA VAL A 131 -5.08 22.04 13.26
C VAL A 131 -6.53 22.43 12.96
N THR A 132 -6.93 22.34 11.69
CA THR A 132 -8.28 22.77 11.25
C THR A 132 -9.39 21.93 11.84
N HIS A 133 -9.16 20.60 11.96
CA HIS A 133 -10.21 19.66 12.37
C HIS A 133 -10.01 19.06 13.77
N GLY A 134 -8.99 19.51 14.52
CA GLY A 134 -8.73 19.03 15.89
C GLY A 134 -8.43 17.54 15.96
N LEU A 135 -7.69 16.99 14.99
CA LEU A 135 -7.36 15.56 14.90
C LEU A 135 -6.28 15.16 15.92
N ASP A 136 -6.23 13.89 16.28
CA ASP A 136 -5.26 13.37 17.25
C ASP A 136 -3.87 13.22 16.62
N ARG A 137 -2.93 14.04 17.07
CA ARG A 137 -1.53 14.03 16.63
C ARG A 137 -0.80 12.69 16.90
N LYS A 138 -1.32 11.87 17.80
CA LYS A 138 -0.75 10.56 18.15
C LYS A 138 -1.34 9.42 17.32
N ARG A 139 -2.32 9.70 16.48
CA ARG A 139 -3.04 8.71 15.67
C ARG A 139 -3.06 9.11 14.20
N ILE A 140 -1.89 9.41 13.65
CA ILE A 140 -1.68 9.73 12.23
C ILE A 140 -0.99 8.54 11.58
N PHE A 141 -1.53 8.10 10.45
CA PHE A 141 -1.07 6.93 9.71
C PHE A 141 -0.88 7.26 8.24
N VAL A 142 -0.02 6.51 7.53
CA VAL A 142 0.18 6.69 6.09
C VAL A 142 0.22 5.35 5.37
N THR A 143 -0.39 5.30 4.19
CA THR A 143 -0.34 4.14 3.29
C THR A 143 -0.30 4.57 1.84
N GLY A 144 0.09 3.65 0.97
CA GLY A 144 0.06 3.89 -0.47
C GLY A 144 0.45 2.67 -1.28
N LEU A 145 0.16 2.75 -2.58
CA LEU A 145 0.45 1.72 -3.57
C LEU A 145 1.63 2.13 -4.45
N SER A 146 2.58 1.22 -4.75
CA SER A 146 3.62 1.43 -5.76
C SER A 146 4.46 2.68 -5.47
N ALA A 147 4.48 3.68 -6.35
CA ALA A 147 5.11 4.97 -6.08
C ALA A 147 4.55 5.66 -4.82
N GLY A 148 3.23 5.55 -4.56
CA GLY A 148 2.61 5.99 -3.30
C GLY A 148 3.06 5.17 -2.10
N GLY A 149 3.30 3.87 -2.26
CA GLY A 149 3.89 3.01 -1.23
C GLY A 149 5.34 3.37 -0.92
N ALA A 150 6.13 3.69 -1.94
CA ALA A 150 7.49 4.18 -1.79
C ALA A 150 7.52 5.58 -1.13
N MET A 151 6.59 6.48 -1.50
CA MET A 151 6.44 7.78 -0.84
C MET A 151 5.94 7.63 0.61
N ALA A 152 5.11 6.62 0.91
CA ALA A 152 4.77 6.29 2.30
C ALA A 152 6.02 5.88 3.10
N ALA A 153 6.94 5.09 2.51
CA ALA A 153 8.21 4.77 3.12
C ALA A 153 9.09 6.02 3.35
N VAL A 154 9.08 6.98 2.40
CA VAL A 154 9.73 8.30 2.56
C VAL A 154 9.16 9.06 3.75
N MET A 155 7.84 9.19 3.84
CA MET A 155 7.18 9.90 4.92
C MET A 155 7.47 9.30 6.29
N LEU A 156 7.45 7.97 6.40
CA LEU A 156 7.77 7.24 7.63
C LEU A 156 9.25 7.40 8.04
N ALA A 157 10.15 7.50 7.07
CA ALA A 157 11.58 7.68 7.32
C ALA A 157 11.92 9.12 7.74
N THR A 158 11.37 10.09 7.03
CA THR A 158 11.69 11.51 7.22
C THR A 158 10.92 12.16 8.36
N TYR A 159 9.71 11.68 8.67
CA TYR A 159 8.84 12.19 9.74
C TYR A 159 8.32 11.09 10.67
N PRO A 160 9.20 10.23 11.23
CA PRO A 160 8.77 9.16 12.15
C PRO A 160 8.15 9.69 13.45
N ASP A 161 8.39 10.95 13.77
CA ASP A 161 7.80 11.70 14.88
C ASP A 161 6.32 12.08 14.65
N VAL A 162 5.84 12.00 13.40
CA VAL A 162 4.46 12.33 13.02
C VAL A 162 3.56 11.11 13.01
N PHE A 163 4.08 9.96 12.59
CA PHE A 163 3.27 8.78 12.32
C PHE A 163 3.29 7.75 13.45
N ALA A 164 2.10 7.28 13.83
CA ALA A 164 1.94 6.12 14.72
C ALA A 164 2.17 4.79 14.00
N GLY A 165 1.99 4.75 12.68
CA GLY A 165 2.23 3.59 11.85
C GLY A 165 2.07 3.89 10.37
N GLY A 166 2.51 2.95 9.54
CA GLY A 166 2.36 3.02 8.10
C GLY A 166 2.13 1.66 7.45
N ALA A 167 1.66 1.69 6.20
CA ALA A 167 1.53 0.50 5.37
C ALA A 167 2.09 0.77 3.97
N ILE A 168 2.87 -0.18 3.47
CA ILE A 168 3.57 -0.10 2.20
C ILE A 168 3.05 -1.23 1.32
N ILE A 169 2.28 -0.89 0.26
CA ILE A 169 1.69 -1.86 -0.66
C ILE A 169 2.48 -1.83 -1.96
N ALA A 170 3.12 -2.93 -2.33
CA ALA A 170 3.94 -3.07 -3.54
C ALA A 170 4.88 -1.86 -3.75
N GLY A 171 5.48 -1.36 -2.65
CA GLY A 171 6.37 -0.18 -2.64
C GLY A 171 7.84 -0.57 -2.52
N LEU A 172 8.68 0.43 -2.28
CA LEU A 172 10.13 0.30 -2.19
C LEU A 172 10.66 0.89 -0.87
N ALA A 173 11.83 0.42 -0.46
CA ALA A 173 12.51 0.92 0.73
C ALA A 173 13.01 2.36 0.53
N TYR A 174 12.93 3.18 1.57
CA TYR A 174 13.48 4.54 1.57
C TYR A 174 14.97 4.56 1.22
N GLY A 175 15.36 5.49 0.33
CA GLY A 175 16.76 5.70 -0.05
C GLY A 175 17.34 4.58 -0.91
N SER A 176 16.51 3.66 -1.44
CA SER A 176 17.00 2.56 -2.29
C SER A 176 17.43 3.01 -3.68
N ALA A 177 16.99 4.17 -4.14
CA ALA A 177 17.33 4.78 -5.42
C ALA A 177 17.43 6.30 -5.29
N SER A 178 18.23 6.94 -6.16
CA SER A 178 18.42 8.39 -6.26
C SER A 178 18.33 8.91 -7.71
N THR A 179 18.22 8.00 -8.68
CA THR A 179 18.09 8.29 -10.10
C THR A 179 17.03 7.43 -10.76
N ILE A 180 16.54 7.85 -11.93
CA ILE A 180 15.55 7.08 -12.71
C ILE A 180 16.06 5.67 -13.06
N PRO A 181 17.28 5.47 -13.60
CA PRO A 181 17.79 4.14 -13.87
C PRO A 181 17.83 3.25 -12.62
N GLU A 182 18.33 3.78 -11.50
CA GLU A 182 18.33 3.05 -10.23
C GLU A 182 16.91 2.67 -9.77
N ALA A 183 15.94 3.57 -9.91
CA ALA A 183 14.56 3.31 -9.54
C ALA A 183 14.01 2.09 -10.31
N PHE A 184 14.25 2.02 -11.63
CA PHE A 184 13.86 0.87 -12.45
C PHE A 184 14.59 -0.41 -12.06
N ASP A 185 15.90 -0.33 -11.80
CA ASP A 185 16.66 -1.49 -11.35
C ASP A 185 16.12 -2.02 -10.02
N ARG A 186 15.81 -1.12 -9.06
CA ARG A 186 15.20 -1.53 -7.77
C ARG A 186 13.84 -2.19 -7.97
N MET A 187 12.97 -1.60 -8.79
CA MET A 187 11.66 -2.19 -9.09
C MET A 187 11.80 -3.63 -9.59
N ARG A 188 12.81 -3.91 -10.43
CA ARG A 188 13.13 -5.24 -10.97
C ARG A 188 13.94 -6.13 -10.01
N GLY A 189 14.28 -5.66 -8.82
CA GLY A 189 15.08 -6.39 -7.83
C GLY A 189 16.58 -6.43 -8.12
N HIS A 190 17.08 -5.57 -9.01
CA HIS A 190 18.48 -5.54 -9.38
C HIS A 190 19.28 -4.56 -8.52
N GLY A 191 20.36 -5.02 -7.93
CA GLY A 191 21.27 -4.23 -7.11
C GLY A 191 20.60 -3.68 -5.84
N GLY A 192 21.07 -2.54 -5.36
CA GLY A 192 20.51 -1.83 -4.21
C GLY A 192 21.41 -1.82 -2.99
N PRO A 193 21.05 -1.02 -1.97
CA PRO A 193 21.79 -0.96 -0.74
C PRO A 193 21.75 -2.30 0.00
N SER A 194 22.84 -2.62 0.69
CA SER A 194 22.86 -3.77 1.60
C SER A 194 21.86 -3.60 2.75
N ARG A 195 21.55 -4.69 3.47
CA ARG A 195 20.71 -4.64 4.66
C ARG A 195 21.17 -3.59 5.68
N SER A 196 22.49 -3.52 5.93
CA SER A 196 23.07 -2.53 6.85
C SER A 196 22.91 -1.11 6.33
N ASP A 197 23.10 -0.90 5.02
CA ASP A 197 22.91 0.42 4.41
C ASP A 197 21.46 0.87 4.44
N LEU A 198 20.51 -0.01 4.15
CA LEU A 198 19.09 0.30 4.27
C LEU A 198 18.73 0.77 5.68
N GLN A 199 19.25 0.10 6.71
CA GLN A 199 19.02 0.48 8.10
C GLN A 199 19.70 1.78 8.47
N ARG A 200 20.90 2.05 7.95
CA ARG A 200 21.64 3.31 8.14
C ARG A 200 20.86 4.46 7.49
N LEU A 201 20.47 4.33 6.21
CA LEU A 201 19.70 5.32 5.48
C LEU A 201 18.42 5.73 6.23
N LEU A 202 17.69 4.76 6.79
CA LEU A 202 16.50 5.05 7.58
C LEU A 202 16.79 5.86 8.84
N ARG A 203 17.87 5.52 9.58
CA ARG A 203 18.27 6.25 10.79
C ARG A 203 18.75 7.67 10.50
N GLU A 204 19.38 7.88 9.35
CA GLU A 204 19.94 9.16 8.92
C GLU A 204 18.89 10.09 8.30
N ALA A 205 17.71 9.56 7.91
CA ALA A 205 16.64 10.32 7.27
C ALA A 205 16.05 11.45 8.15
N SER A 206 16.20 11.34 9.48
CA SER A 206 15.67 12.31 10.43
C SER A 206 16.47 12.32 11.74
N PRO A 207 16.39 13.41 12.53
CA PRO A 207 17.03 13.47 13.85
C PRO A 207 16.27 12.67 14.94
N HIS A 208 15.30 11.84 14.55
CA HIS A 208 14.40 11.12 15.47
C HIS A 208 15.16 10.19 16.42
N LYS A 209 14.78 10.22 17.70
CA LYS A 209 15.35 9.36 18.76
C LYS A 209 14.26 8.60 19.52
N GLY A 210 12.98 8.79 19.15
CA GLY A 210 11.83 8.19 19.83
C GLY A 210 11.49 6.78 19.34
N ALA A 211 10.28 6.35 19.63
CA ALA A 211 9.72 5.11 19.15
C ALA A 211 9.42 5.20 17.64
N TRP A 212 9.79 4.18 16.89
CA TRP A 212 9.52 4.09 15.46
C TRP A 212 8.06 3.69 15.17
N PRO A 213 7.48 4.15 14.04
CA PRO A 213 6.13 3.75 13.61
C PRO A 213 6.00 2.24 13.39
N ARG A 214 4.81 1.70 13.63
CA ARG A 214 4.50 0.31 13.28
C ARG A 214 4.30 0.18 11.76
N ILE A 215 4.76 -0.93 11.16
CA ILE A 215 4.81 -1.10 9.72
C ILE A 215 4.05 -2.35 9.27
N SER A 216 3.19 -2.18 8.26
CA SER A 216 2.52 -3.26 7.54
C SER A 216 2.99 -3.28 6.08
N VAL A 217 3.50 -4.42 5.61
CA VAL A 217 4.02 -4.58 4.25
C VAL A 217 3.14 -5.55 3.48
N TRP A 218 2.74 -5.16 2.25
CA TRP A 218 1.85 -5.96 1.41
C TRP A 218 2.45 -6.16 0.02
N GLN A 219 2.55 -7.43 -0.41
CA GLN A 219 3.20 -7.76 -1.67
C GLN A 219 2.52 -8.94 -2.38
N GLY A 220 2.24 -8.78 -3.66
CA GLY A 220 1.82 -9.87 -4.53
C GLY A 220 2.99 -10.79 -4.88
N SER A 221 2.84 -12.11 -4.76
CA SER A 221 3.94 -13.05 -5.03
C SER A 221 4.26 -13.18 -6.53
N ALA A 222 3.35 -12.75 -7.41
CA ALA A 222 3.53 -12.72 -8.87
C ALA A 222 3.67 -11.29 -9.42
N ASP A 223 4.02 -10.31 -8.57
CA ASP A 223 4.27 -8.94 -9.00
C ASP A 223 5.57 -8.86 -9.82
N THR A 224 5.43 -8.51 -11.10
CA THR A 224 6.54 -8.34 -12.05
C THR A 224 6.92 -6.87 -12.27
N THR A 225 6.16 -5.93 -11.70
CA THR A 225 6.42 -4.49 -11.78
C THR A 225 7.32 -4.02 -10.65
N VAL A 226 6.92 -4.33 -9.41
CA VAL A 226 7.74 -4.16 -8.21
C VAL A 226 7.92 -5.56 -7.61
N VAL A 227 9.01 -6.21 -7.97
CA VAL A 227 9.22 -7.63 -7.64
C VAL A 227 9.26 -7.87 -6.13
N PRO A 228 8.87 -9.08 -5.65
CA PRO A 228 8.71 -9.38 -4.23
C PRO A 228 9.92 -9.12 -3.34
N SER A 229 11.15 -9.16 -3.88
CA SER A 229 12.37 -8.83 -3.13
C SER A 229 12.39 -7.40 -2.59
N ASN A 230 11.59 -6.48 -3.14
CA ASN A 230 11.44 -5.13 -2.60
C ASN A 230 10.72 -5.13 -1.23
N ALA A 231 9.76 -6.01 -1.03
CA ALA A 231 9.15 -6.19 0.29
C ALA A 231 10.18 -6.68 1.33
N ASP A 232 11.11 -7.57 0.93
CA ASP A 232 12.20 -8.03 1.81
C ASP A 232 13.15 -6.87 2.16
N ALA A 233 13.44 -5.96 1.22
CA ALA A 233 14.24 -4.77 1.46
C ALA A 233 13.55 -3.81 2.45
N VAL A 234 12.25 -3.57 2.30
CA VAL A 234 11.45 -2.78 3.25
C VAL A 234 11.48 -3.42 4.64
N LEU A 235 11.25 -4.73 4.74
CA LEU A 235 11.31 -5.46 6.00
C LEU A 235 12.70 -5.37 6.64
N ALA A 236 13.77 -5.56 5.87
CA ALA A 236 15.14 -5.47 6.36
C ALA A 236 15.45 -4.09 6.97
N GLN A 237 14.93 -3.03 6.33
CA GLN A 237 15.09 -1.64 6.79
C GLN A 237 14.40 -1.42 8.15
N TRP A 238 13.14 -1.82 8.28
CA TRP A 238 12.33 -1.58 9.49
C TRP A 238 12.69 -2.52 10.64
N GLN A 239 13.06 -3.77 10.36
CA GLN A 239 13.57 -4.68 11.38
C GLN A 239 14.79 -4.09 12.13
N GLY A 240 15.65 -3.38 11.42
CA GLY A 240 16.85 -2.79 12.03
C GLY A 240 16.57 -1.69 13.05
N VAL A 241 15.61 -0.81 12.79
CA VAL A 241 15.27 0.29 13.71
C VAL A 241 14.41 -0.20 14.88
N HIS A 242 13.63 -1.25 14.70
CA HIS A 242 12.88 -1.90 15.78
C HIS A 242 13.72 -2.92 16.58
N GLY A 243 14.97 -3.19 16.19
CA GLY A 243 15.82 -4.18 16.86
C GLY A 243 15.30 -5.62 16.77
N LEU A 244 14.64 -5.98 15.66
CA LEU A 244 13.98 -7.27 15.46
C LEU A 244 14.91 -8.29 14.81
N ALA A 245 14.71 -9.56 15.14
CA ALA A 245 15.34 -10.67 14.42
C ALA A 245 14.85 -10.73 12.96
N GLN A 246 15.63 -11.36 12.09
CA GLN A 246 15.23 -11.59 10.71
C GLN A 246 14.03 -12.55 10.61
N ALA A 247 14.05 -13.62 11.42
CA ALA A 247 12.94 -14.56 11.51
C ALA A 247 11.72 -13.90 12.18
N PRO A 248 10.50 -14.12 11.66
CA PRO A 248 9.28 -13.59 12.28
C PRO A 248 9.02 -14.25 13.64
N THR A 249 8.39 -13.49 14.55
CA THR A 249 7.93 -14.01 15.86
C THR A 249 6.85 -15.06 15.65
N ARG A 250 5.98 -14.87 14.65
CA ARG A 250 4.96 -15.85 14.25
C ARG A 250 4.63 -15.76 12.76
N THR A 251 4.16 -16.87 12.22
CA THR A 251 3.62 -16.97 10.86
C THR A 251 2.24 -17.60 10.95
N GLU A 252 1.27 -17.04 10.24
CA GLU A 252 -0.12 -17.47 10.25
C GLU A 252 -0.75 -17.30 8.87
N LYS A 253 -1.94 -17.89 8.67
CA LYS A 253 -2.77 -17.62 7.50
C LYS A 253 -3.94 -16.73 7.90
N VAL A 254 -4.17 -15.67 7.13
CA VAL A 254 -5.28 -14.73 7.32
C VAL A 254 -6.02 -14.61 5.99
N ASP A 255 -7.31 -14.95 5.98
CA ASP A 255 -8.15 -14.98 4.77
C ASP A 255 -7.46 -15.75 3.60
N GLY A 256 -6.83 -16.88 3.94
CA GLY A 256 -6.11 -17.74 2.99
C GLY A 256 -4.69 -17.29 2.63
N GLN A 257 -4.28 -16.07 2.98
CA GLN A 257 -2.98 -15.50 2.63
C GLN A 257 -1.96 -15.63 3.76
N GLY A 258 -0.68 -15.68 3.39
CA GLY A 258 0.42 -15.77 4.35
C GLY A 258 0.68 -14.44 5.05
N ARG A 259 0.70 -14.45 6.40
CA ARG A 259 1.07 -13.31 7.23
C ARG A 259 2.26 -13.68 8.12
N LYS A 260 3.28 -12.83 8.14
CA LYS A 260 4.42 -12.90 9.07
C LYS A 260 4.33 -11.70 10.01
N VAL A 261 4.65 -11.89 11.28
CA VAL A 261 4.58 -10.84 12.30
C VAL A 261 5.85 -10.84 13.14
N TRP A 262 6.33 -9.65 13.44
CA TRP A 262 7.42 -9.41 14.37
C TRP A 262 6.93 -8.56 15.54
N CYS A 263 7.20 -9.04 16.75
CA CYS A 263 6.82 -8.38 17.99
C CYS A 263 8.04 -7.70 18.62
N ASP A 264 7.80 -6.59 19.30
CA ASP A 264 8.81 -5.97 20.16
C ASP A 264 9.03 -6.78 21.46
N GLY A 265 9.99 -6.33 22.28
CA GLY A 265 10.31 -6.94 23.58
C GLY A 265 9.14 -6.94 24.60
N LYS A 266 8.04 -6.23 24.30
CA LYS A 266 6.81 -6.21 25.11
C LYS A 266 5.69 -7.06 24.51
N GLY A 267 5.97 -7.82 23.44
CA GLY A 267 5.01 -8.67 22.75
C GLY A 267 4.02 -7.92 21.86
N ARG A 268 4.24 -6.64 21.56
CA ARG A 268 3.38 -5.86 20.64
C ARG A 268 3.80 -6.09 19.20
N ASP A 269 2.84 -6.30 18.31
CA ASP A 269 3.05 -6.39 16.86
C ASP A 269 3.54 -5.04 16.34
N VAL A 270 4.78 -4.96 15.89
CA VAL A 270 5.39 -3.71 15.39
C VAL A 270 5.69 -3.75 13.90
N VAL A 271 5.93 -4.94 13.34
CA VAL A 271 6.05 -5.14 11.90
C VAL A 271 5.23 -6.34 11.49
N GLU A 272 4.50 -6.23 10.39
CA GLU A 272 3.82 -7.36 9.75
C GLU A 272 4.06 -7.35 8.24
N ALA A 273 3.98 -8.51 7.63
CA ALA A 273 4.09 -8.67 6.19
C ALA A 273 3.08 -9.68 5.66
N TYR A 274 2.36 -9.29 4.62
CA TYR A 274 1.47 -10.15 3.86
C TYR A 274 2.07 -10.49 2.50
N SER A 275 2.09 -11.77 2.17
CA SER A 275 2.41 -12.28 0.84
C SER A 275 1.13 -12.84 0.21
N ILE A 276 0.65 -12.18 -0.84
CA ILE A 276 -0.62 -12.52 -1.50
C ILE A 276 -0.32 -13.47 -2.67
N ALA A 277 -0.72 -14.72 -2.52
CA ALA A 277 -0.41 -15.78 -3.46
C ALA A 277 -0.98 -15.51 -4.86
N GLY A 278 -0.13 -15.58 -5.89
CA GLY A 278 -0.49 -15.39 -7.29
C GLY A 278 -0.91 -13.97 -7.68
N MET A 279 -0.92 -13.01 -6.76
CA MET A 279 -1.31 -11.64 -7.05
C MET A 279 -0.19 -10.89 -7.78
N GLY A 280 -0.56 -10.15 -8.83
CA GLY A 280 0.29 -9.22 -9.55
C GLY A 280 0.46 -7.88 -8.82
N HIS A 281 0.82 -6.82 -9.58
CA HIS A 281 1.02 -5.48 -9.05
C HIS A 281 -0.30 -4.76 -8.74
N GLY A 282 -0.56 -4.44 -7.47
CA GLY A 282 -1.80 -3.75 -7.09
C GLY A 282 -2.12 -3.80 -5.59
N THR A 283 -3.25 -3.20 -5.24
CA THR A 283 -3.83 -3.21 -3.90
C THR A 283 -4.74 -4.44 -3.73
N PRO A 284 -4.50 -5.30 -2.73
CA PRO A 284 -5.36 -6.45 -2.46
C PRO A 284 -6.72 -6.00 -1.92
N LEU A 285 -7.80 -6.49 -2.53
CA LEU A 285 -9.17 -6.20 -2.14
C LEU A 285 -9.95 -7.46 -1.79
N GLN A 286 -11.04 -7.25 -1.07
CA GLN A 286 -12.20 -8.11 -0.97
C GLN A 286 -13.40 -7.30 -1.43
N ALA A 287 -13.79 -7.43 -2.71
CA ALA A 287 -14.82 -6.62 -3.34
C ALA A 287 -16.24 -7.23 -3.23
N SER A 288 -16.38 -8.37 -2.56
CA SER A 288 -17.65 -9.08 -2.38
C SER A 288 -17.83 -9.64 -0.97
N GLY A 289 -19.08 -9.93 -0.59
CA GLY A 289 -19.44 -10.45 0.74
C GLY A 289 -19.64 -9.37 1.80
N ASP A 290 -19.93 -9.78 3.05
CA ASP A 290 -20.31 -8.90 4.17
C ASP A 290 -19.23 -7.89 4.58
N ASN A 291 -17.98 -8.18 4.25
CA ASN A 291 -16.83 -7.33 4.53
C ASN A 291 -16.25 -6.66 3.27
N ALA A 292 -17.02 -6.62 2.19
CA ALA A 292 -16.63 -5.95 0.95
C ALA A 292 -16.24 -4.49 1.22
N LEU A 293 -15.20 -4.03 0.52
CA LEU A 293 -14.73 -2.67 0.62
C LEU A 293 -13.96 -2.28 -0.65
N GLY A 294 -14.30 -1.12 -1.20
CA GLY A 294 -13.72 -0.64 -2.43
C GLY A 294 -14.21 -1.39 -3.67
N LYS A 295 -13.65 -1.08 -4.82
CA LYS A 295 -14.06 -1.67 -6.11
C LYS A 295 -12.88 -2.17 -6.92
N ALA A 296 -13.01 -3.38 -7.47
CA ALA A 296 -12.01 -3.96 -8.37
C ALA A 296 -11.86 -3.12 -9.66
N GLY A 297 -10.62 -3.01 -10.13
CA GLY A 297 -10.26 -2.23 -11.30
C GLY A 297 -8.76 -2.29 -11.58
N PRO A 298 -8.24 -1.43 -12.44
CA PRO A 298 -6.80 -1.36 -12.70
C PRO A 298 -6.03 -1.15 -11.39
N PHE A 299 -5.10 -2.06 -11.08
CA PHE A 299 -4.32 -2.10 -9.83
C PHE A 299 -5.12 -2.25 -8.53
N MET A 300 -6.42 -2.55 -8.61
CA MET A 300 -7.31 -2.86 -7.50
C MET A 300 -7.78 -4.31 -7.66
N LEU A 301 -7.10 -5.25 -7.00
CA LEU A 301 -7.19 -6.68 -7.29
C LEU A 301 -8.04 -7.41 -6.24
N ASP A 302 -9.20 -7.92 -6.67
CA ASP A 302 -10.06 -8.74 -5.81
C ASP A 302 -9.44 -10.13 -5.63
N VAL A 303 -8.81 -10.34 -4.50
CA VAL A 303 -8.08 -11.56 -4.13
C VAL A 303 -8.57 -12.16 -2.81
N GLY A 304 -9.77 -11.73 -2.38
CA GLY A 304 -10.46 -12.26 -1.21
C GLY A 304 -9.88 -11.81 0.14
N ILE A 305 -9.02 -10.78 0.14
CA ILE A 305 -8.52 -10.14 1.36
C ILE A 305 -8.44 -8.62 1.17
N SER A 306 -9.05 -7.85 2.07
CA SER A 306 -8.99 -6.39 2.04
C SER A 306 -7.77 -5.88 2.81
N SER A 307 -6.75 -5.38 2.08
CA SER A 307 -5.61 -4.72 2.72
C SER A 307 -6.05 -3.53 3.57
N THR A 308 -6.99 -2.73 3.11
CA THR A 308 -7.53 -1.56 3.81
C THR A 308 -8.08 -1.93 5.20
N ARG A 309 -8.91 -2.98 5.31
CA ARG A 309 -9.47 -3.43 6.60
C ARG A 309 -8.39 -4.00 7.52
N HIS A 310 -7.46 -4.80 7.00
CA HIS A 310 -6.40 -5.41 7.80
C HIS A 310 -5.39 -4.38 8.30
N ILE A 311 -5.00 -3.42 7.47
CA ILE A 311 -4.13 -2.30 7.83
C ILE A 311 -4.80 -1.45 8.93
N ALA A 312 -6.06 -1.07 8.75
CA ALA A 312 -6.80 -0.32 9.76
C ALA A 312 -6.91 -1.08 11.09
N ARG A 313 -7.11 -2.40 11.04
CA ARG A 313 -7.09 -3.25 12.24
C ARG A 313 -5.72 -3.27 12.90
N PHE A 314 -4.65 -3.44 12.13
CA PHE A 314 -3.28 -3.40 12.65
C PHE A 314 -2.98 -2.06 13.34
N TRP A 315 -3.52 -0.96 12.86
CA TRP A 315 -3.38 0.36 13.48
C TRP A 315 -4.33 0.62 14.67
N GLY A 316 -5.30 -0.26 14.92
CA GLY A 316 -6.29 -0.07 15.97
C GLY A 316 -7.37 0.97 15.61
N LEU A 317 -7.68 1.13 14.34
CA LEU A 317 -8.72 2.03 13.83
C LEU A 317 -10.09 1.36 13.72
N THR A 318 -10.15 0.03 13.69
CA THR A 318 -11.42 -0.70 13.62
C THR A 318 -11.92 -1.05 15.02
N LYS A 319 -13.22 -0.93 15.22
CA LYS A 319 -13.89 -1.46 16.42
C LYS A 319 -13.75 -2.99 16.44
N PRO A 320 -13.68 -3.63 17.64
CA PRO A 320 -13.70 -5.08 17.73
C PRO A 320 -14.94 -5.64 17.01
N ASP A 321 -14.75 -6.64 16.16
CA ASP A 321 -15.85 -7.29 15.46
C ASP A 321 -16.56 -8.24 16.44
N VAL A 322 -17.59 -7.73 17.12
CA VAL A 322 -18.36 -8.46 18.14
C VAL A 322 -18.98 -9.74 17.54
N ARG A 323 -19.33 -9.76 16.24
CA ARG A 323 -19.89 -10.94 15.57
C ARG A 323 -18.85 -12.04 15.36
N ARG A 324 -17.58 -11.67 15.09
CA ARG A 324 -16.50 -12.63 14.88
C ARG A 324 -16.02 -13.24 16.21
N ALA A 325 -16.04 -12.44 17.29
CA ALA A 325 -15.77 -12.93 18.65
C ALA A 325 -16.82 -13.97 19.08
N ALA A 326 -18.11 -13.70 18.89
CA ALA A 326 -19.20 -14.62 19.20
C ALA A 326 -19.14 -15.91 18.36
N LYS A 327 -18.73 -15.84 17.08
CA LYS A 327 -18.57 -17.01 16.20
C LYS A 327 -17.33 -17.85 16.57
N ALA A 328 -16.27 -17.21 17.04
CA ALA A 328 -15.07 -17.89 17.54
C ALA A 328 -15.34 -18.61 18.87
N GLU A 329 -16.08 -17.99 19.78
CA GLU A 329 -16.54 -18.62 21.04
C GLU A 329 -17.51 -19.77 20.77
N ALA A 330 -18.44 -19.63 19.83
CA ALA A 330 -19.33 -20.73 19.43
C ALA A 330 -18.58 -21.90 18.79
N ALA A 331 -17.50 -21.65 18.05
CA ALA A 331 -16.66 -22.68 17.44
C ALA A 331 -15.73 -23.37 18.45
N SER A 332 -15.33 -22.69 19.52
CA SER A 332 -14.52 -23.26 20.60
C SER A 332 -15.32 -24.00 21.67
N GLY A 333 -16.65 -23.77 21.71
CA GLY A 333 -17.57 -24.41 22.66
C GLY A 333 -18.03 -25.83 22.28
N THR A 334 -17.60 -26.38 21.17
CA THR A 334 -17.89 -27.79 20.83
C THR A 334 -16.91 -28.69 21.58
N ALA A 335 -17.34 -29.16 22.73
CA ALA A 335 -16.59 -30.07 23.61
C ALA A 335 -16.03 -31.27 22.84
N LEU A 336 -14.76 -31.54 23.10
CA LEU A 336 -14.08 -32.77 22.73
C LEU A 336 -14.86 -33.98 23.26
N GLN A 337 -15.54 -34.73 22.37
CA GLN A 337 -16.00 -36.06 22.72
C GLN A 337 -14.78 -37.01 22.75
N PRO A 338 -14.67 -37.90 23.75
CA PRO A 338 -13.53 -38.82 23.83
C PRO A 338 -13.61 -39.85 22.71
N PHE A 339 -12.54 -39.90 21.95
CA PHE A 339 -12.34 -40.86 20.85
C PHE A 339 -12.19 -42.28 21.40
N SER A 340 -13.11 -43.16 21.10
CA SER A 340 -12.97 -44.61 21.37
C SER A 340 -12.25 -45.26 20.19
N PRO A 341 -11.15 -45.99 20.42
CA PRO A 341 -10.42 -46.65 19.33
C PRO A 341 -11.00 -48.04 19.05
N LYS A 342 -11.79 -48.20 18.01
CA LYS A 342 -12.04 -49.51 17.38
C LYS A 342 -12.28 -49.33 15.87
N GLU A 343 -11.23 -49.51 15.09
CA GLU A 343 -11.26 -50.25 13.83
C GLU A 343 -9.87 -50.27 13.17
N LYS A 344 -9.47 -51.48 12.72
CA LYS A 344 -8.18 -51.76 12.06
C LYS A 344 -8.15 -51.15 10.64
N PRO A 345 -7.00 -50.71 10.14
CA PRO A 345 -6.91 -50.08 8.82
C PRO A 345 -7.07 -51.13 7.71
N ARG A 346 -8.01 -50.86 6.81
CA ARG A 346 -8.16 -51.55 5.52
C ARG A 346 -7.24 -50.89 4.52
N ALA A 347 -6.39 -51.67 3.85
CA ALA A 347 -5.47 -51.20 2.82
C ALA A 347 -6.23 -50.53 1.66
N VAL A 348 -5.90 -49.29 1.38
CA VAL A 348 -6.35 -48.55 0.21
C VAL A 348 -5.30 -48.68 -0.89
N ARG A 349 -5.71 -49.17 -2.06
CA ARG A 349 -4.89 -49.17 -3.28
C ARG A 349 -4.69 -47.73 -3.71
N VAL A 350 -3.45 -47.34 -3.95
CA VAL A 350 -3.07 -46.05 -4.51
C VAL A 350 -3.00 -46.23 -6.02
N ASP A 351 -3.88 -45.55 -6.75
CA ASP A 351 -3.79 -45.38 -8.20
C ASP A 351 -2.71 -44.32 -8.55
N PRO A 352 -1.98 -44.49 -9.66
CA PRO A 352 -0.89 -43.60 -10.02
C PRO A 352 -1.42 -42.20 -10.36
N ALA A 353 -0.65 -41.19 -9.96
CA ALA A 353 -0.93 -39.75 -10.18
C ALA A 353 -1.02 -39.43 -11.69
N PRO A 354 -1.96 -38.52 -12.09
CA PRO A 354 -2.00 -38.02 -13.46
C PRO A 354 -0.83 -37.08 -13.72
N GLU A 355 -0.32 -37.12 -14.95
CA GLU A 355 0.75 -36.24 -15.45
C GLU A 355 0.37 -34.74 -15.40
N PRO A 356 1.35 -33.83 -15.22
CA PRO A 356 1.08 -32.41 -15.11
C PRO A 356 0.61 -31.82 -16.46
N VAL A 357 -0.60 -31.27 -16.44
CA VAL A 357 -1.14 -30.48 -17.56
C VAL A 357 -0.54 -29.08 -17.50
N ASN A 358 0.16 -28.69 -18.55
CA ASN A 358 0.66 -27.32 -18.72
C ASN A 358 -0.51 -26.32 -18.75
N PRO A 359 -0.46 -25.23 -17.98
CA PRO A 359 -1.47 -24.17 -18.07
C PRO A 359 -1.35 -23.39 -19.39
N PRO A 360 -2.47 -22.90 -19.97
CA PRO A 360 -2.43 -22.12 -21.18
C PRO A 360 -1.77 -20.76 -20.93
N SER A 361 -0.85 -20.40 -21.81
CA SER A 361 -0.17 -19.10 -21.88
C SER A 361 -1.17 -17.99 -22.24
N GLY A 362 -1.65 -17.24 -21.21
CA GLY A 362 -2.38 -15.99 -21.39
C GLY A 362 -1.44 -14.78 -21.33
N PRO A 363 -1.83 -13.61 -21.84
CA PRO A 363 -0.90 -12.52 -22.15
C PRO A 363 -0.46 -11.76 -20.87
N ALA A 364 0.61 -12.21 -20.23
CA ALA A 364 1.25 -11.50 -19.12
C ALA A 364 2.10 -10.29 -19.54
N GLY A 365 2.16 -9.98 -20.86
CA GLY A 365 3.00 -8.91 -21.42
C GLY A 365 2.41 -7.50 -21.42
N GLY A 366 1.15 -7.32 -21.05
CA GLY A 366 0.44 -6.05 -21.30
C GLY A 366 0.83 -4.89 -20.38
N ILE A 367 1.03 -5.13 -19.11
CA ILE A 367 1.13 -4.05 -18.10
C ILE A 367 2.55 -3.49 -18.00
N THR A 368 3.56 -4.34 -18.04
CA THR A 368 4.97 -3.92 -18.07
C THR A 368 5.23 -3.07 -19.31
N LYS A 369 4.66 -3.47 -20.46
CA LYS A 369 4.76 -2.74 -21.71
C LYS A 369 4.06 -1.38 -21.67
N VAL A 370 2.93 -1.25 -21.00
CA VAL A 370 2.21 0.04 -20.85
C VAL A 370 3.02 1.02 -20.00
N ILE A 371 3.68 0.55 -18.95
CA ILE A 371 4.56 1.38 -18.13
C ILE A 371 5.84 1.73 -18.91
N GLU A 372 6.45 0.78 -19.62
CA GLU A 372 7.61 1.03 -20.46
C GLU A 372 7.30 1.96 -21.64
N ASP A 373 6.16 1.78 -22.31
CA ASP A 373 5.73 2.64 -23.42
C ASP A 373 5.37 4.05 -22.94
N ALA A 374 4.77 4.20 -21.75
CA ALA A 374 4.52 5.49 -21.12
C ALA A 374 5.83 6.22 -20.77
N LEU A 375 6.85 5.49 -20.34
CA LEU A 375 8.15 6.04 -19.97
C LEU A 375 9.02 6.36 -21.20
N ARG A 376 8.90 5.60 -22.29
CA ARG A 376 9.49 5.94 -23.59
C ARG A 376 8.83 7.17 -24.20
N ALA A 377 7.50 7.27 -24.14
CA ALA A 377 6.77 8.45 -24.62
C ALA A 377 7.09 9.73 -23.84
N ALA A 378 7.54 9.60 -22.61
CA ALA A 378 8.00 10.71 -21.75
C ALA A 378 9.49 11.05 -21.96
N GLY A 379 10.21 10.37 -22.89
CA GLY A 379 11.65 10.58 -23.11
C GLY A 379 12.54 10.07 -21.96
N LEU A 380 12.00 9.28 -21.07
CA LEU A 380 12.67 8.76 -19.87
C LEU A 380 13.28 7.38 -20.07
N MET A 381 13.07 6.75 -21.24
CA MET A 381 13.74 5.54 -21.71
C MET A 381 14.08 5.66 -23.22
N ARG A 382 15.29 5.25 -23.61
CA ARG A 382 15.71 5.02 -24.98
C ARG A 382 15.47 3.57 -25.39
#